data_0a259212d4f915928ed7401ed4b592c0
#
_entry.id   0a259212d4f915928ed7401ed4b592c0
#
_cell.length_a   1.000
_cell.length_b   1.000
_cell.length_c   1.000
_cell.angle_alpha   90.00
_cell.angle_beta   90.00
_cell.angle_gamma   90.00
#
_symmetry.space_group_name_H-M   'P 1'
#
loop_
_entity.id
_entity.type
_entity.pdbx_description
1 polymer ?
#
loop_
_entity_poly.entity_id
_entity_poly.type
_entity_poly.pdbx_seq_one_letter_code
_entity_poly.pdbx_strand_id
1 'polypeptide(L)'
;NIKLSLDTTTSQYAACALTTGLIEPKDLTSTTISKSQAIRVLTAIADATGQGRNFLGYSNDADIYSKLTNTWNSFEIFSDEVLDDIGSKAVQNKITTGYNLKKQSYDARFVPELTLRYGHDDIKHANQIIGLLQSEGIVAKVQLEPKISIYEYLLDWGPVPEPEPRYEVKQFSDDLYLVYAVEYDLALEFESTTDKSKFDTLILKYAKKSGENADAEGLLYGSWWQPLYTSTTPMTGNYRKIVDNIVTNGEYSIHPFCLDSNA
;
A
#
# COMPACT_ATOMS: atom_id res chain seq x y z
N ASN A 1 19.02 25.35 -31.65
CA ASN A 1 17.83 26.20 -31.80
C ASN A 1 16.89 25.60 -32.84
N ILE A 2 15.83 24.94 -32.37
CA ILE A 2 14.75 24.45 -33.23
C ILE A 2 13.82 25.64 -33.48
N LYS A 3 13.77 26.16 -34.73
CA LYS A 3 12.77 27.15 -35.13
C LYS A 3 11.48 26.42 -35.47
N LEU A 4 10.52 26.48 -34.54
CA LEU A 4 9.16 25.98 -34.78
C LEU A 4 8.26 27.17 -35.15
N SER A 5 7.48 27.03 -36.21
CA SER A 5 6.44 27.99 -36.57
C SER A 5 5.17 27.68 -35.79
N LEU A 6 5.20 27.98 -34.49
CA LEU A 6 4.07 27.81 -33.57
C LEU A 6 3.49 29.18 -33.24
N ASP A 7 2.19 29.24 -32.96
CA ASP A 7 1.60 30.42 -32.33
C ASP A 7 2.17 30.64 -30.92
N THR A 8 1.97 31.83 -30.35
CA THR A 8 2.57 32.23 -29.08
C THR A 8 2.16 31.30 -27.94
N THR A 9 0.90 30.89 -27.87
CA THR A 9 0.38 30.04 -26.81
C THR A 9 0.97 28.62 -26.88
N THR A 10 0.96 28.03 -28.08
CA THR A 10 1.57 26.71 -28.32
C THR A 10 3.06 26.72 -28.03
N SER A 11 3.76 27.81 -28.37
CA SER A 11 5.19 27.99 -28.05
C SER A 11 5.45 28.01 -26.54
N GLN A 12 4.58 28.66 -25.76
CA GLN A 12 4.68 28.69 -24.29
C GLN A 12 4.47 27.33 -23.70
N TYR A 13 3.46 26.57 -24.12
CA TYR A 13 3.25 25.20 -23.66
C TYR A 13 4.40 24.26 -24.04
N ALA A 14 4.90 24.38 -25.29
CA ALA A 14 6.04 23.59 -25.72
C ALA A 14 7.30 23.91 -24.90
N ALA A 15 7.55 25.17 -24.59
CA ALA A 15 8.67 25.58 -23.74
C ALA A 15 8.51 25.04 -22.31
N CYS A 16 7.32 25.13 -21.73
CA CYS A 16 7.02 24.56 -20.41
C CYS A 16 7.27 23.06 -20.40
N ALA A 17 6.70 22.32 -21.36
CA ALA A 17 6.84 20.88 -21.46
C ALA A 17 8.29 20.41 -21.66
N LEU A 18 9.10 21.17 -22.42
CA LEU A 18 10.54 20.92 -22.56
C LEU A 18 11.30 21.19 -21.27
N THR A 19 11.00 22.32 -20.60
CA THR A 19 11.69 22.72 -19.36
C THR A 19 11.40 21.75 -18.23
N THR A 20 10.19 21.22 -18.18
CA THR A 20 9.76 20.22 -17.18
C THR A 20 10.16 18.78 -17.54
N GLY A 21 10.75 18.55 -18.72
CA GLY A 21 11.15 17.22 -19.18
C GLY A 21 9.98 16.32 -19.61
N LEU A 22 8.77 16.87 -19.76
CA LEU A 22 7.61 16.12 -20.24
C LEU A 22 7.77 15.66 -21.69
N ILE A 23 8.44 16.45 -22.52
CA ILE A 23 8.75 16.12 -23.90
C ILE A 23 10.23 16.40 -24.20
N GLU A 24 10.75 15.76 -25.25
CA GLU A 24 12.09 16.01 -25.77
C GLU A 24 12.03 16.92 -27.04
N PRO A 25 13.12 17.65 -27.39
CA PRO A 25 13.13 18.49 -28.57
C PRO A 25 12.74 17.77 -29.86
N LYS A 26 13.07 16.49 -29.98
CA LYS A 26 12.70 15.65 -31.13
C LYS A 26 11.19 15.44 -31.29
N ASP A 27 10.45 15.50 -30.18
CA ASP A 27 8.99 15.28 -30.18
C ASP A 27 8.25 16.47 -30.84
N LEU A 28 8.85 17.66 -30.88
CA LEU A 28 8.28 18.85 -31.48
C LEU A 28 8.38 18.90 -32.99
N THR A 29 9.17 18.03 -33.60
CA THR A 29 9.43 18.04 -35.05
C THR A 29 8.56 17.06 -35.83
N SER A 30 7.75 16.25 -35.12
CA SER A 30 6.89 15.26 -35.75
C SER A 30 5.43 15.69 -35.71
N THR A 31 4.70 15.42 -36.82
CA THR A 31 3.24 15.60 -36.90
C THR A 31 2.46 14.41 -36.33
N THR A 32 3.18 13.32 -36.02
CA THR A 32 2.61 12.11 -35.43
C THR A 32 3.44 11.66 -34.22
N ILE A 33 2.79 11.09 -33.27
CA ILE A 33 3.42 10.54 -32.06
C ILE A 33 3.32 9.00 -32.11
N SER A 34 4.42 8.31 -31.87
CA SER A 34 4.39 6.85 -31.73
C SER A 34 3.73 6.44 -30.40
N LYS A 35 3.24 5.19 -30.32
CA LYS A 35 2.66 4.67 -29.08
C LYS A 35 3.64 4.77 -27.89
N SER A 36 4.92 4.49 -28.11
CA SER A 36 5.95 4.58 -27.06
C SER A 36 6.20 6.02 -26.59
N GLN A 37 6.21 6.99 -27.53
CA GLN A 37 6.31 8.41 -27.18
C GLN A 37 5.08 8.88 -26.39
N ALA A 38 3.87 8.50 -26.82
CA ALA A 38 2.65 8.83 -26.10
C ALA A 38 2.66 8.28 -24.67
N ILE A 39 3.04 7.01 -24.49
CA ILE A 39 3.16 6.39 -23.19
C ILE A 39 4.18 7.14 -22.32
N ARG A 40 5.37 7.46 -22.85
CA ARG A 40 6.40 8.22 -22.13
C ARG A 40 5.89 9.57 -21.65
N VAL A 41 5.22 10.33 -22.52
CA VAL A 41 4.65 11.63 -22.15
C VAL A 41 3.56 11.50 -21.09
N LEU A 42 2.66 10.54 -21.24
CA LEU A 42 1.60 10.29 -20.25
C LEU A 42 2.18 9.85 -18.90
N THR A 43 3.22 9.01 -18.90
CA THR A 43 3.91 8.63 -17.66
C THR A 43 4.56 9.86 -17.01
N ALA A 44 5.25 10.70 -17.77
CA ALA A 44 5.87 11.90 -17.23
C ALA A 44 4.84 12.90 -16.67
N ILE A 45 3.66 13.02 -17.31
CA ILE A 45 2.55 13.83 -16.79
C ILE A 45 2.02 13.22 -15.49
N ALA A 46 1.81 11.90 -15.45
CA ALA A 46 1.35 11.22 -14.26
C ALA A 46 2.32 11.41 -13.08
N ASP A 47 3.62 11.30 -13.34
CA ASP A 47 4.66 11.54 -12.33
C ASP A 47 4.66 13.00 -11.85
N ALA A 48 4.61 13.95 -12.77
CA ALA A 48 4.58 15.38 -12.44
C ALA A 48 3.32 15.82 -11.67
N THR A 49 2.22 15.12 -11.86
CA THR A 49 0.95 15.37 -11.15
C THR A 49 0.77 14.51 -9.89
N GLY A 50 1.79 13.74 -9.51
CA GLY A 50 1.71 12.83 -8.36
C GLY A 50 0.80 11.61 -8.58
N GLN A 51 0.43 11.33 -9.84
CA GLN A 51 -0.39 10.18 -10.22
C GLN A 51 0.44 8.98 -10.69
N GLY A 52 1.76 9.16 -10.80
CA GLY A 52 2.70 8.09 -11.15
C GLY A 52 2.86 7.07 -10.03
N ARG A 53 3.57 5.99 -10.34
CA ARG A 53 3.94 5.01 -9.32
C ARG A 53 4.81 5.66 -8.24
N ASN A 54 4.49 5.33 -7.00
CA ASN A 54 5.21 5.79 -5.83
C ASN A 54 5.89 4.58 -5.18
N PHE A 55 7.22 4.56 -5.15
CA PHE A 55 7.97 3.44 -4.59
C PHE A 55 9.35 3.87 -4.09
N LEU A 56 9.85 3.14 -3.11
CA LEU A 56 11.15 3.40 -2.46
C LEU A 56 12.33 3.00 -3.33
N GLY A 57 12.16 1.97 -4.14
CA GLY A 57 13.21 1.40 -4.98
C GLY A 57 12.86 0.01 -5.46
N TYR A 58 13.85 -0.68 -6.03
CA TYR A 58 13.72 -2.08 -6.38
C TYR A 58 14.25 -2.97 -5.25
N SER A 59 13.75 -4.20 -5.17
CA SER A 59 14.16 -5.17 -4.15
C SER A 59 15.67 -5.49 -4.19
N ASN A 60 16.35 -5.26 -5.31
CA ASN A 60 17.79 -5.46 -5.48
C ASN A 60 18.63 -4.17 -5.37
N ASP A 61 18.02 -3.03 -5.05
CA ASP A 61 18.77 -1.80 -4.80
C ASP A 61 19.60 -1.92 -3.52
N ALA A 62 20.84 -1.42 -3.54
CA ALA A 62 21.78 -1.55 -2.42
C ALA A 62 21.28 -0.82 -1.14
N ASP A 63 20.44 0.19 -1.28
CA ASP A 63 19.95 1.04 -0.18
C ASP A 63 18.50 0.70 0.25
N ILE A 64 17.88 -0.34 -0.33
CA ILE A 64 16.47 -0.65 -0.09
C ILE A 64 16.14 -0.91 1.39
N TYR A 65 17.02 -1.61 2.11
CA TYR A 65 16.85 -1.88 3.54
C TYR A 65 16.85 -0.60 4.37
N SER A 66 17.74 0.34 4.04
CA SER A 66 17.81 1.64 4.72
C SER A 66 16.56 2.47 4.44
N LYS A 67 16.07 2.46 3.20
CA LYS A 67 14.85 3.17 2.80
C LYS A 67 13.63 2.64 3.53
N LEU A 68 13.45 1.32 3.60
CA LEU A 68 12.37 0.67 4.35
C LEU A 68 12.42 1.03 5.84
N THR A 69 13.59 0.88 6.46
CA THR A 69 13.77 1.16 7.88
C THR A 69 13.55 2.64 8.21
N ASN A 70 14.07 3.55 7.39
CA ASN A 70 13.88 4.98 7.60
C ASN A 70 12.43 5.40 7.43
N THR A 71 11.73 4.87 6.42
CA THR A 71 10.30 5.12 6.22
C THR A 71 9.51 4.64 7.43
N TRP A 72 9.75 3.42 7.89
CA TRP A 72 9.08 2.88 9.06
C TRP A 72 9.35 3.68 10.33
N ASN A 73 10.61 4.09 10.55
CA ASN A 73 11.00 4.84 11.75
C ASN A 73 10.45 6.26 11.78
N SER A 74 10.17 6.86 10.61
CA SER A 74 9.57 8.19 10.52
C SER A 74 8.05 8.20 10.68
N PHE A 75 7.43 7.03 10.81
CA PHE A 75 5.98 6.92 10.83
C PHE A 75 5.44 6.98 12.26
N GLU A 76 4.47 7.85 12.48
CA GLU A 76 3.77 8.07 13.75
C GLU A 76 2.27 7.81 13.58
N ILE A 77 1.54 7.64 14.67
CA ILE A 77 0.08 7.57 14.66
C ILE A 77 -0.46 8.89 14.09
N PHE A 78 -1.36 8.79 13.16
CA PHE A 78 -2.13 9.93 12.64
C PHE A 78 -3.63 9.63 12.73
N SER A 79 -4.44 10.67 12.71
CA SER A 79 -5.89 10.57 12.74
C SER A 79 -6.51 11.60 11.79
N ASP A 80 -7.74 11.33 11.39
CA ASP A 80 -8.61 12.27 10.71
C ASP A 80 -9.98 12.22 11.40
N GLU A 81 -10.40 13.30 12.03
CA GLU A 81 -11.59 13.33 12.87
C GLU A 81 -12.86 12.90 12.14
N VAL A 82 -12.98 13.26 10.85
CA VAL A 82 -14.16 12.91 10.05
C VAL A 82 -14.18 11.42 9.74
N LEU A 83 -13.05 10.88 9.32
CA LEU A 83 -12.93 9.46 8.98
C LEU A 83 -12.97 8.59 10.23
N ASP A 84 -12.39 9.02 11.33
CA ASP A 84 -12.44 8.32 12.61
C ASP A 84 -13.87 8.23 13.14
N ASP A 85 -14.66 9.30 13.03
CA ASP A 85 -16.09 9.29 13.41
C ASP A 85 -16.89 8.30 12.54
N ILE A 86 -16.70 8.34 11.23
CA ILE A 86 -17.37 7.42 10.28
C ILE A 86 -16.97 5.97 10.58
N GLY A 87 -15.67 5.69 10.66
CA GLY A 87 -15.16 4.34 10.88
C GLY A 87 -15.54 3.76 12.22
N SER A 88 -15.43 4.55 13.29
CA SER A 88 -15.78 4.13 14.64
C SER A 88 -17.27 3.83 14.79
N LYS A 89 -18.13 4.65 14.17
CA LYS A 89 -19.58 4.37 14.09
C LYS A 89 -19.88 3.10 13.29
N ALA A 90 -19.13 2.84 12.22
CA ALA A 90 -19.28 1.61 11.46
C ALA A 90 -18.90 0.37 12.29
N VAL A 91 -17.87 0.45 13.14
CA VAL A 91 -17.52 -0.62 14.09
C VAL A 91 -18.61 -0.76 15.16
N GLN A 92 -19.03 0.35 15.78
CA GLN A 92 -20.08 0.34 16.82
C GLN A 92 -21.39 -0.28 16.32
N ASN A 93 -21.79 0.01 15.09
CA ASN A 93 -23.00 -0.54 14.47
C ASN A 93 -22.78 -1.91 13.85
N LYS A 94 -21.62 -2.53 14.05
CA LYS A 94 -21.27 -3.85 13.51
C LYS A 94 -21.35 -3.95 11.98
N ILE A 95 -21.16 -2.81 11.30
CA ILE A 95 -21.07 -2.74 9.84
C ILE A 95 -19.72 -3.32 9.39
N THR A 96 -18.67 -3.09 10.15
CA THR A 96 -17.34 -3.67 9.94
C THR A 96 -16.72 -4.12 11.26
N THR A 97 -15.76 -5.04 11.20
CA THR A 97 -14.96 -5.45 12.37
C THR A 97 -13.81 -4.50 12.68
N GLY A 98 -13.53 -3.57 11.79
CA GLY A 98 -12.45 -2.60 11.90
C GLY A 98 -12.16 -1.96 10.54
N TYR A 99 -11.19 -1.08 10.51
CA TYR A 99 -10.78 -0.39 9.28
C TYR A 99 -9.31 0.01 9.35
N ASN A 100 -8.71 0.23 8.19
CA ASN A 100 -7.40 0.87 8.07
C ASN A 100 -7.60 2.34 7.71
N LEU A 101 -6.95 3.24 8.43
CA LEU A 101 -6.76 4.62 8.02
C LEU A 101 -5.43 4.71 7.27
N LYS A 102 -5.47 5.17 6.02
CA LYS A 102 -4.32 5.29 5.12
C LYS A 102 -4.14 6.72 4.65
N LYS A 103 -2.90 7.06 4.29
CA LYS A 103 -2.54 8.34 3.71
C LYS A 103 -2.12 8.16 2.25
N GLN A 104 -2.74 8.92 1.34
CA GLN A 104 -2.52 8.79 -0.12
C GLN A 104 -1.06 9.02 -0.55
N SER A 105 -0.29 9.81 0.20
CA SER A 105 1.13 10.05 -0.09
C SER A 105 1.99 8.77 -0.01
N TYR A 106 1.52 7.72 0.65
CA TYR A 106 2.21 6.42 0.72
C TYR A 106 1.68 5.38 -0.26
N ASP A 107 0.54 5.65 -0.90
CA ASP A 107 -0.03 4.71 -1.87
C ASP A 107 0.96 4.46 -3.02
N ALA A 108 1.28 3.20 -3.25
CA ALA A 108 2.20 2.76 -4.30
C ALA A 108 1.68 3.02 -5.71
N ARG A 109 0.38 3.04 -5.89
CA ARG A 109 -0.28 3.12 -7.20
C ARG A 109 0.24 2.06 -8.18
N PHE A 110 0.52 0.89 -7.65
CA PHE A 110 0.98 -0.27 -8.41
C PHE A 110 -0.16 -0.95 -9.17
N VAL A 111 0.19 -1.68 -10.22
CA VAL A 111 -0.77 -2.48 -11.01
C VAL A 111 -1.24 -3.66 -10.16
N PRO A 112 -2.56 -3.77 -9.85
CA PRO A 112 -3.06 -4.80 -8.93
C PRO A 112 -2.74 -6.24 -9.36
N GLU A 113 -2.79 -6.51 -10.67
CA GLU A 113 -2.53 -7.83 -11.22
C GLU A 113 -1.08 -8.28 -11.03
N LEU A 114 -0.15 -7.32 -10.91
CA LEU A 114 1.28 -7.55 -10.72
C LEU A 114 1.73 -7.41 -9.26
N THR A 115 0.81 -7.06 -8.35
CA THR A 115 1.17 -6.66 -6.99
C THR A 115 0.78 -7.72 -5.97
N LEU A 116 1.67 -7.94 -5.01
CA LEU A 116 1.38 -8.57 -3.73
C LEU A 116 1.54 -7.54 -2.60
N ARG A 117 0.70 -7.65 -1.57
CA ARG A 117 0.80 -6.84 -0.35
C ARG A 117 0.83 -7.71 0.88
N TYR A 118 1.71 -7.36 1.80
CA TYR A 118 1.89 -8.08 3.06
C TYR A 118 1.83 -7.09 4.22
N GLY A 119 0.84 -7.27 5.12
CA GLY A 119 0.68 -6.44 6.30
C GLY A 119 1.50 -6.93 7.49
N HIS A 120 2.16 -6.05 8.21
CA HIS A 120 2.85 -6.31 9.46
C HIS A 120 3.11 -5.06 10.28
N ASP A 121 3.54 -5.24 11.54
CA ASP A 121 3.93 -4.21 12.50
C ASP A 121 5.44 -4.19 12.82
N ASP A 122 6.20 -5.21 12.40
CA ASP A 122 7.67 -5.30 12.59
C ASP A 122 8.41 -5.24 11.25
N ILE A 123 9.22 -4.20 11.08
CA ILE A 123 10.02 -3.97 9.87
C ILE A 123 11.00 -5.11 9.53
N LYS A 124 11.36 -5.94 10.49
CA LYS A 124 12.20 -7.12 10.24
C LYS A 124 11.60 -8.03 9.19
N HIS A 125 10.26 -8.15 9.17
CA HIS A 125 9.59 -9.02 8.20
C HIS A 125 9.63 -8.47 6.79
N ALA A 126 9.52 -7.15 6.61
CA ALA A 126 9.77 -6.53 5.32
C ALA A 126 11.20 -6.82 4.84
N ASN A 127 12.18 -6.64 5.72
CA ASN A 127 13.59 -6.91 5.40
C ASN A 127 13.83 -8.38 5.06
N GLN A 128 13.20 -9.32 5.75
CA GLN A 128 13.29 -10.75 5.45
C GLN A 128 12.74 -11.08 4.06
N ILE A 129 11.63 -10.45 3.66
CA ILE A 129 11.08 -10.63 2.31
C ILE A 129 12.02 -10.09 1.24
N ILE A 130 12.59 -8.91 1.47
CA ILE A 130 13.58 -8.38 0.52
C ILE A 130 14.76 -9.35 0.38
N GLY A 131 15.26 -9.90 1.50
CA GLY A 131 16.30 -10.93 1.48
C GLY A 131 15.89 -12.17 0.70
N LEU A 132 14.65 -12.63 0.86
CA LEU A 132 14.13 -13.78 0.11
C LEU A 132 14.02 -13.48 -1.39
N LEU A 133 13.53 -12.32 -1.79
CA LEU A 133 13.50 -11.89 -3.19
C LEU A 133 14.91 -11.88 -3.81
N GLN A 134 15.88 -11.31 -3.10
CA GLN A 134 17.27 -11.24 -3.55
C GLN A 134 17.91 -12.63 -3.67
N SER A 135 17.67 -13.52 -2.71
CA SER A 135 18.23 -14.89 -2.75
C SER A 135 17.71 -15.72 -3.93
N GLU A 136 16.49 -15.41 -4.39
CA GLU A 136 15.86 -16.11 -5.50
C GLU A 136 16.01 -15.38 -6.85
N GLY A 137 16.72 -14.24 -6.85
CA GLY A 137 16.92 -13.43 -8.05
C GLY A 137 15.63 -12.86 -8.63
N ILE A 138 14.60 -12.64 -7.78
CA ILE A 138 13.33 -12.05 -8.18
C ILE A 138 13.37 -10.55 -7.88
N VAL A 139 13.11 -9.73 -8.89
CA VAL A 139 13.08 -8.27 -8.75
C VAL A 139 11.64 -7.77 -8.69
N ALA A 140 11.37 -6.89 -7.75
CA ALA A 140 10.10 -6.20 -7.62
C ALA A 140 10.33 -4.73 -7.26
N LYS A 141 9.42 -3.83 -7.66
CA LYS A 141 9.33 -2.50 -7.07
C LYS A 141 8.77 -2.63 -5.66
N VAL A 142 9.32 -1.85 -4.75
CA VAL A 142 9.03 -1.94 -3.31
C VAL A 142 8.47 -0.63 -2.81
N GLN A 143 7.30 -0.68 -2.17
CA GLN A 143 6.77 0.43 -1.38
C GLN A 143 6.39 -0.07 0.00
N LEU A 144 6.62 0.78 1.01
CA LEU A 144 6.08 0.62 2.34
C LEU A 144 4.92 1.60 2.50
N GLU A 145 3.72 1.05 2.69
CA GLU A 145 2.48 1.81 2.88
C GLU A 145 2.07 1.75 4.36
N PRO A 146 2.58 2.66 5.21
CA PRO A 146 2.15 2.71 6.60
C PRO A 146 0.65 3.01 6.71
N LYS A 147 0.02 2.44 7.73
CA LYS A 147 -1.40 2.57 8.00
C LYS A 147 -1.66 2.54 9.50
N ILE A 148 -2.80 3.05 9.92
CA ILE A 148 -3.33 2.83 11.26
C ILE A 148 -4.43 1.79 11.14
N SER A 149 -4.26 0.65 11.80
CA SER A 149 -5.28 -0.37 11.91
C SER A 149 -6.13 -0.07 13.14
N ILE A 150 -7.44 0.12 12.92
CA ILE A 150 -8.40 0.44 13.97
C ILE A 150 -9.39 -0.71 14.10
N TYR A 151 -9.55 -1.25 15.30
CA TYR A 151 -10.44 -2.35 15.59
C TYR A 151 -10.86 -2.38 17.07
N GLU A 152 -11.87 -3.14 17.40
CA GLU A 152 -12.37 -3.26 18.76
C GLU A 152 -11.33 -3.90 19.69
N TYR A 153 -11.10 -3.26 20.85
CA TYR A 153 -10.35 -3.83 21.95
C TYR A 153 -11.33 -4.53 22.89
N LEU A 154 -11.15 -5.83 23.06
CA LEU A 154 -11.99 -6.60 23.98
C LEU A 154 -11.40 -6.54 25.39
N LEU A 155 -12.18 -6.10 26.37
CA LEU A 155 -11.73 -6.00 27.77
C LEU A 155 -11.34 -7.37 28.37
N ASP A 156 -11.79 -8.47 27.77
CA ASP A 156 -11.36 -9.83 28.12
C ASP A 156 -9.87 -10.10 27.80
N TRP A 157 -9.25 -9.27 26.96
CA TRP A 157 -7.81 -9.35 26.70
C TRP A 157 -6.96 -8.81 27.85
N GLY A 158 -7.57 -8.03 28.76
CA GLY A 158 -6.91 -7.42 29.91
C GLY A 158 -7.30 -5.96 30.10
N PRO A 159 -6.65 -5.27 31.06
CA PRO A 159 -6.86 -3.85 31.26
C PRO A 159 -6.35 -3.07 30.04
N VAL A 160 -6.99 -1.92 29.77
CA VAL A 160 -6.54 -1.01 28.71
C VAL A 160 -5.07 -0.64 28.98
N PRO A 161 -4.17 -0.88 28.03
CA PRO A 161 -2.74 -0.59 28.21
C PRO A 161 -2.47 0.91 28.17
N GLU A 162 -1.34 1.31 28.77
CA GLU A 162 -0.83 2.68 28.61
C GLU A 162 -0.48 2.93 27.14
N PRO A 163 -0.73 4.14 26.63
CA PRO A 163 -0.42 4.49 25.25
C PRO A 163 1.09 4.37 24.94
N GLU A 164 1.41 3.76 23.82
CA GLU A 164 2.75 3.70 23.22
C GLU A 164 2.79 4.47 21.91
N PRO A 165 3.98 4.86 21.39
CA PRO A 165 4.08 5.66 20.17
C PRO A 165 3.43 5.06 18.92
N ARG A 166 3.20 3.73 18.91
CA ARG A 166 2.63 2.98 17.78
C ARG A 166 1.42 2.14 18.14
N TYR A 167 0.95 2.26 19.37
CA TYR A 167 -0.20 1.50 19.84
C TYR A 167 -0.91 2.26 20.94
N GLU A 168 -2.18 2.55 20.75
CA GLU A 168 -3.02 3.15 21.77
C GLU A 168 -4.43 2.54 21.72
N VAL A 169 -5.08 2.55 22.86
CA VAL A 169 -6.50 2.15 22.98
C VAL A 169 -7.29 3.35 23.47
N LYS A 170 -8.30 3.74 22.72
CA LYS A 170 -9.19 4.86 23.05
C LYS A 170 -10.59 4.35 23.37
N GLN A 171 -11.19 4.89 24.41
CA GLN A 171 -12.62 4.70 24.66
C GLN A 171 -13.44 5.55 23.68
N PHE A 172 -14.26 4.90 22.87
CA PHE A 172 -15.15 5.57 21.92
C PHE A 172 -16.55 5.80 22.49
N SER A 173 -17.07 4.81 23.24
CA SER A 173 -18.34 4.91 23.97
C SER A 173 -18.24 4.12 25.29
N ASP A 174 -19.30 4.09 26.07
CA ASP A 174 -19.31 3.40 27.37
C ASP A 174 -18.88 1.94 27.27
N ASP A 175 -19.22 1.27 26.16
CA ASP A 175 -18.99 -0.14 25.95
C ASP A 175 -17.99 -0.45 24.82
N LEU A 176 -17.45 0.56 24.13
CA LEU A 176 -16.58 0.36 22.99
C LEU A 176 -15.22 1.02 23.19
N TYR A 177 -14.18 0.20 23.14
CA TYR A 177 -12.80 0.62 23.11
C TYR A 177 -12.21 0.26 21.75
N LEU A 178 -11.44 1.17 21.15
CA LEU A 178 -10.80 0.97 19.85
C LEU A 178 -9.29 1.01 19.98
N VAL A 179 -8.65 0.01 19.42
CA VAL A 179 -7.20 -0.02 19.19
C VAL A 179 -6.88 0.89 18.02
N TYR A 180 -5.79 1.63 18.13
CA TYR A 180 -5.09 2.31 17.04
C TYR A 180 -3.68 1.76 16.98
N ALA A 181 -3.41 0.90 16.01
CA ALA A 181 -2.12 0.25 15.85
C ALA A 181 -1.44 0.71 14.55
N VAL A 182 -0.20 1.18 14.66
CA VAL A 182 0.63 1.50 13.50
C VAL A 182 1.13 0.20 12.89
N GLU A 183 0.74 -0.04 11.65
CA GLU A 183 1.15 -1.16 10.83
C GLU A 183 1.61 -0.67 9.45
N TYR A 184 2.02 -1.57 8.60
CA TYR A 184 2.30 -1.27 7.20
C TYR A 184 1.79 -2.39 6.28
N ASP A 185 1.54 -2.03 5.02
CA ASP A 185 1.50 -2.96 3.92
C ASP A 185 2.81 -2.83 3.13
N LEU A 186 3.58 -3.92 3.03
CA LEU A 186 4.69 -4.01 2.08
C LEU A 186 4.10 -4.35 0.71
N ALA A 187 4.12 -3.38 -0.20
CA ALA A 187 3.66 -3.56 -1.57
C ALA A 187 4.83 -3.93 -2.49
N LEU A 188 4.65 -4.99 -3.27
CA LEU A 188 5.63 -5.52 -4.21
C LEU A 188 5.00 -5.61 -5.59
N GLU A 189 5.43 -4.77 -6.56
CA GLU A 189 5.02 -4.90 -7.96
C GLU A 189 6.08 -5.66 -8.73
N PHE A 190 5.73 -6.84 -9.23
CA PHE A 190 6.59 -7.69 -10.04
C PHE A 190 6.59 -7.27 -11.50
N GLU A 191 7.61 -7.69 -12.24
CA GLU A 191 7.70 -7.41 -13.68
C GLU A 191 6.66 -8.20 -14.49
N SER A 192 6.29 -9.38 -14.00
CA SER A 192 5.31 -10.26 -14.63
C SER A 192 4.42 -10.99 -13.62
N THR A 193 3.26 -11.47 -14.09
CA THR A 193 2.39 -12.36 -13.31
C THR A 193 3.08 -13.69 -12.99
N THR A 194 4.02 -14.11 -13.82
CA THR A 194 4.83 -15.32 -13.59
C THR A 194 5.74 -15.15 -12.38
N ASP A 195 6.46 -14.03 -12.28
CA ASP A 195 7.33 -13.73 -11.15
C ASP A 195 6.53 -13.54 -9.86
N LYS A 196 5.38 -12.86 -9.95
CA LYS A 196 4.42 -12.76 -8.86
C LYS A 196 4.00 -14.14 -8.34
N SER A 197 3.57 -15.03 -9.22
CA SER A 197 3.13 -16.39 -8.85
C SER A 197 4.26 -17.24 -8.31
N LYS A 198 5.48 -17.12 -8.88
CA LYS A 198 6.68 -17.78 -8.38
C LYS A 198 6.96 -17.36 -6.95
N PHE A 199 6.92 -16.05 -6.67
CA PHE A 199 7.16 -15.54 -5.34
C PHE A 199 6.06 -15.92 -4.35
N ASP A 200 4.79 -15.86 -4.74
CA ASP A 200 3.66 -16.27 -3.90
C ASP A 200 3.78 -17.75 -3.47
N THR A 201 4.19 -18.62 -4.38
CA THR A 201 4.48 -20.04 -4.08
C THR A 201 5.69 -20.18 -3.16
N LEU A 202 6.73 -19.38 -3.38
CA LEU A 202 7.98 -19.44 -2.63
C LEU A 202 7.75 -19.02 -1.16
N ILE A 203 7.03 -17.94 -0.94
CA ILE A 203 6.83 -17.41 0.40
C ILE A 203 6.07 -18.38 1.31
N LEU A 204 5.20 -19.21 0.74
CA LEU A 204 4.49 -20.24 1.49
C LEU A 204 5.40 -21.28 2.14
N LYS A 205 6.62 -21.47 1.62
CA LYS A 205 7.61 -22.36 2.21
C LYS A 205 8.23 -21.81 3.48
N TYR A 206 8.27 -20.50 3.62
CA TYR A 206 8.97 -19.81 4.72
C TYR A 206 8.03 -19.08 5.69
N ALA A 207 6.80 -18.81 5.28
CA ALA A 207 5.81 -18.09 6.06
C ALA A 207 4.83 -19.05 6.71
N LYS A 208 4.98 -19.27 8.02
CA LYS A 208 4.02 -20.06 8.81
C LYS A 208 2.80 -19.20 9.12
N LYS A 209 1.69 -19.43 8.40
CA LYS A 209 0.43 -18.67 8.54
C LYS A 209 -0.57 -19.35 9.47
N SER A 210 -0.61 -20.69 9.47
CA SER A 210 -1.65 -21.46 10.15
C SER A 210 -1.18 -22.89 10.38
N GLY A 211 -2.03 -23.72 10.98
CA GLY A 211 -1.79 -25.15 11.14
C GLY A 211 -1.57 -25.90 9.82
N GLU A 212 -2.09 -25.39 8.70
CA GLU A 212 -1.95 -26.03 7.40
C GLU A 212 -0.53 -25.96 6.82
N ASN A 213 0.26 -24.96 7.22
CA ASN A 213 1.66 -24.84 6.88
C ASN A 213 2.57 -24.82 8.11
N ALA A 214 2.22 -25.62 9.11
CA ALA A 214 2.96 -25.74 10.37
C ALA A 214 4.41 -26.21 10.17
N ASP A 215 4.68 -26.93 9.08
CA ASP A 215 6.00 -27.45 8.72
C ASP A 215 6.87 -26.44 7.94
N ALA A 216 6.34 -25.24 7.67
CA ALA A 216 7.14 -24.18 7.03
C ALA A 216 8.33 -23.81 7.91
N GLU A 217 9.52 -23.77 7.31
CA GLU A 217 10.82 -23.61 7.98
C GLU A 217 11.05 -22.20 8.52
N GLY A 218 10.21 -21.64 9.25
CA GLY A 218 10.44 -20.65 10.27
C GLY A 218 11.26 -19.38 10.04
N LEU A 219 11.77 -19.08 8.85
CA LEU A 219 12.45 -17.80 8.58
C LEU A 219 11.52 -16.62 8.75
N LEU A 220 10.23 -16.81 8.51
CA LEU A 220 9.19 -15.79 8.61
C LEU A 220 8.11 -16.23 9.61
N TYR A 221 8.51 -16.92 10.67
CA TYR A 221 7.60 -17.46 11.66
C TYR A 221 6.77 -16.37 12.35
N GLY A 222 5.45 -16.59 12.39
CA GLY A 222 4.50 -15.71 13.07
C GLY A 222 4.24 -14.38 12.38
N SER A 223 4.82 -14.15 11.20
CA SER A 223 4.96 -12.83 10.63
C SER A 223 4.05 -12.51 9.46
N TRP A 224 3.46 -13.52 8.85
CA TRP A 224 2.78 -13.27 7.58
C TRP A 224 1.33 -13.65 7.62
N TRP A 225 0.51 -12.67 7.41
CA TRP A 225 -0.86 -12.82 6.98
C TRP A 225 -1.05 -11.97 5.73
N GLN A 226 -1.48 -12.63 4.71
CA GLN A 226 -1.93 -11.96 3.52
C GLN A 226 -3.15 -11.13 3.91
N PRO A 227 -3.20 -9.85 3.56
CA PRO A 227 -4.39 -9.06 3.79
C PRO A 227 -5.61 -9.75 3.21
N LEU A 228 -6.72 -9.81 3.94
CA LEU A 228 -7.95 -10.50 3.53
C LEU A 228 -8.48 -10.04 2.18
N TYR A 229 -8.24 -8.77 1.84
CA TYR A 229 -8.66 -8.20 0.54
C TYR A 229 -7.83 -8.68 -0.66
N THR A 230 -6.71 -9.37 -0.45
CA THR A 230 -5.92 -10.01 -1.52
C THR A 230 -6.09 -11.51 -1.56
N SER A 231 -6.83 -12.10 -0.63
CA SER A 231 -7.11 -13.52 -0.59
C SER A 231 -8.03 -13.91 -1.74
N THR A 232 -7.60 -14.88 -2.56
CA THR A 232 -8.45 -15.55 -3.55
C THR A 232 -9.28 -16.69 -2.94
N THR A 233 -8.99 -17.04 -1.66
CA THR A 233 -9.73 -18.08 -0.94
C THR A 233 -11.12 -17.55 -0.60
N PRO A 234 -12.19 -18.26 -0.96
CA PRO A 234 -13.53 -17.88 -0.55
C PRO A 234 -13.63 -17.80 0.97
N MET A 235 -14.14 -16.69 1.48
CA MET A 235 -14.41 -16.56 2.91
C MET A 235 -15.59 -17.49 3.23
N THR A 236 -15.39 -18.36 4.21
CA THR A 236 -16.44 -19.23 4.77
C THR A 236 -17.04 -18.54 5.98
N GLY A 237 -18.36 -18.41 6.01
CA GLY A 237 -19.08 -17.73 7.09
C GLY A 237 -19.96 -16.59 6.56
N ASN A 238 -20.41 -15.75 7.48
CA ASN A 238 -21.35 -14.67 7.20
C ASN A 238 -20.68 -13.34 6.83
N TYR A 239 -19.55 -13.37 6.14
CA TYR A 239 -18.79 -12.17 5.79
C TYR A 239 -18.99 -11.80 4.32
N ARG A 240 -19.07 -10.51 4.04
CA ARG A 240 -18.96 -9.95 2.68
C ARG A 240 -17.56 -9.43 2.45
N LYS A 241 -17.04 -9.68 1.26
CA LYS A 241 -15.89 -8.93 0.76
C LYS A 241 -16.35 -7.51 0.41
N ILE A 242 -15.73 -6.51 1.04
CA ILE A 242 -15.94 -5.10 0.69
C ILE A 242 -14.97 -4.78 -0.43
N VAL A 243 -15.47 -4.50 -1.62
CA VAL A 243 -14.62 -4.22 -2.77
C VAL A 243 -14.46 -2.72 -2.99
N ASP A 244 -15.44 -1.88 -2.66
CA ASP A 244 -15.49 -0.49 -3.10
C ASP A 244 -15.98 0.52 -2.03
N ASN A 245 -15.89 0.20 -0.74
CA ASN A 245 -16.36 1.09 0.33
C ASN A 245 -15.21 1.89 0.96
N ILE A 246 -14.36 2.46 0.11
CA ILE A 246 -13.32 3.40 0.55
C ILE A 246 -13.98 4.75 0.72
N VAL A 247 -13.84 5.33 1.92
CA VAL A 247 -14.26 6.71 2.20
C VAL A 247 -13.01 7.58 2.30
N THR A 248 -13.03 8.72 1.64
CA THR A 248 -11.89 9.64 1.59
C THR A 248 -12.23 10.98 2.19
N ASN A 249 -11.27 11.59 2.87
CA ASN A 249 -11.29 12.98 3.31
C ASN A 249 -9.91 13.60 3.09
N GLY A 250 -9.79 14.57 2.17
CA GLY A 250 -8.51 15.17 1.81
C GLY A 250 -7.49 14.13 1.35
N GLU A 251 -6.36 14.05 2.03
CA GLU A 251 -5.28 13.10 1.73
C GLU A 251 -5.43 11.74 2.43
N TYR A 252 -6.47 11.56 3.25
CA TYR A 252 -6.71 10.34 4.01
C TYR A 252 -7.84 9.51 3.43
N SER A 253 -7.79 8.22 3.70
CA SER A 253 -8.85 7.28 3.32
C SER A 253 -9.00 6.17 4.36
N ILE A 254 -10.23 5.72 4.59
CA ILE A 254 -10.51 4.52 5.38
C ILE A 254 -10.90 3.36 4.47
N HIS A 255 -10.37 2.19 4.82
CA HIS A 255 -10.56 0.92 4.13
C HIS A 255 -11.11 -0.09 5.15
N PRO A 256 -12.43 -0.33 5.16
CA PRO A 256 -13.02 -1.25 6.12
C PRO A 256 -12.47 -2.67 5.93
N PHE A 257 -12.48 -3.45 7.01
CA PHE A 257 -12.10 -4.87 7.01
C PHE A 257 -13.22 -5.72 6.38
N CYS A 258 -13.64 -6.79 7.01
CA CYS A 258 -14.76 -7.57 6.53
C CYS A 258 -16.07 -7.06 7.12
N LEU A 259 -17.14 -7.05 6.31
CA LEU A 259 -18.49 -6.84 6.81
C LEU A 259 -19.08 -8.16 7.31
N ASP A 260 -19.80 -8.10 8.41
CA ASP A 260 -20.76 -9.14 8.74
C ASP A 260 -21.90 -9.11 7.73
N SER A 261 -22.30 -10.26 7.21
CA SER A 261 -23.40 -10.37 6.22
C SER A 261 -24.77 -10.06 6.83
N ASN A 262 -24.85 -9.96 8.16
CA ASN A 262 -26.09 -9.63 8.88
C ASN A 262 -26.11 -8.18 9.36
N ALA A 263 -25.10 -7.39 9.02
CA ALA A 263 -25.00 -5.97 9.38
C ALA A 263 -25.73 -5.06 8.39
#